data_9f895c3861428734ab99645ba2614f87
#
_entry.id   9f895c3861428734ab99645ba2614f87
#
_cell.length_a   1.000
_cell.length_b   1.000
_cell.length_c   1.000
_cell.angle_alpha   90.00
_cell.angle_beta   90.00
_cell.angle_gamma   90.00
#
_symmetry.space_group_name_H-M   'P 1'
#
loop_
_entity.id
_entity.type
_entity.pdbx_description
1 polymer ?
#
loop_
_entity_poly.entity_id
_entity_poly.type
_entity_poly.pdbx_seq_one_letter_code
_entity_poly.pdbx_strand_id
1 'polypeptide(L)'
;LFSGDLGASMTSSGEACGEVNNFDAHAARMLAFHRRYMSGNRACRLWAAMARTLDIEWIVPQHGPSFRGREMVARFINWVDQLQCGLDLIDANHYRVPTQIMR
;
A
#
# COMPACT_ATOMS: atom_id res chain seq x y z
N LEU A 1 8.24 -4.84 12.70
CA LEU A 1 6.88 -5.24 12.34
C LEU A 1 6.88 -5.94 10.99
N PHE A 2 6.41 -7.15 10.97
CA PHE A 2 6.17 -7.89 9.73
C PHE A 2 4.75 -7.56 9.26
N SER A 3 4.65 -6.85 8.15
CA SER A 3 3.38 -6.28 7.68
C SER A 3 2.63 -7.14 6.66
N GLY A 4 3.17 -8.32 6.33
CA GLY A 4 2.56 -9.19 5.33
C GLY A 4 2.56 -8.53 3.95
N ASP A 5 1.41 -8.52 3.30
CA ASP A 5 1.29 -7.91 1.97
C ASP A 5 1.23 -6.39 1.99
N LEU A 6 0.98 -5.78 3.13
CA LEU A 6 1.03 -4.32 3.24
C LEU A 6 2.47 -3.84 3.08
N GLY A 7 2.71 -3.05 2.07
CA GLY A 7 4.05 -2.63 1.67
C GLY A 7 4.62 -3.42 0.49
N ALA A 8 3.88 -4.37 -0.06
CA ALA A 8 4.32 -5.13 -1.23
C ALA A 8 4.58 -4.22 -2.43
N SER A 9 5.58 -4.56 -3.21
CA SER A 9 5.97 -3.78 -4.39
C SER A 9 6.49 -4.65 -5.50
N MET A 10 6.47 -4.09 -6.71
CA MET A 10 7.03 -4.72 -7.91
C MET A 10 8.53 -4.38 -7.97
N THR A 11 9.36 -5.29 -7.49
CA THR A 11 10.81 -5.11 -7.45
C THR A 11 11.51 -6.36 -7.94
N SER A 12 12.78 -6.21 -8.35
CA SER A 12 13.64 -7.36 -8.66
C SER A 12 13.95 -8.16 -7.38
N SER A 13 14.34 -9.41 -7.52
CA SER A 13 14.67 -10.25 -6.37
C SER A 13 15.82 -9.68 -5.52
N GLY A 14 16.78 -9.00 -6.15
CA GLY A 14 17.86 -8.33 -5.44
C GLY A 14 17.38 -7.13 -4.61
N GLU A 15 16.44 -6.36 -5.16
CA GLU A 15 15.85 -5.21 -4.46
C GLU A 15 14.95 -5.64 -3.31
N ALA A 16 14.30 -6.80 -3.44
CA ALA A 16 13.36 -7.30 -2.44
C ALA A 16 14.01 -7.54 -1.07
N CYS A 17 15.32 -7.82 -1.06
CA CYS A 17 16.08 -8.05 0.18
C CYS A 17 16.67 -6.75 0.77
N GLY A 18 16.49 -5.63 0.11
CA GLY A 18 17.06 -4.35 0.50
C GLY A 18 16.17 -3.51 1.39
N GLU A 19 16.55 -2.25 1.49
CA GLU A 19 15.82 -1.23 2.23
C GLU A 19 15.40 -0.10 1.28
N VAL A 20 14.25 0.51 1.57
CA VAL A 20 13.77 1.67 0.81
C VAL A 20 14.61 2.90 1.18
N ASN A 21 15.26 3.50 0.19
CA ASN A 21 16.06 4.71 0.37
C ASN A 21 15.34 5.99 -0.04
N ASN A 22 14.50 5.90 -1.07
CA ASN A 22 13.71 7.02 -1.58
C ASN A 22 12.25 6.61 -1.53
N PHE A 23 11.53 7.13 -0.54
CA PHE A 23 10.14 6.72 -0.31
C PHE A 23 9.23 7.12 -1.50
N ASP A 24 9.35 8.34 -2.00
CA ASP A 24 8.45 8.81 -3.06
C ASP A 24 8.60 7.98 -4.35
N ALA A 25 9.81 7.66 -4.71
CA ALA A 25 10.07 6.78 -5.86
C ALA A 25 9.53 5.37 -5.63
N HIS A 26 9.68 4.86 -4.40
CA HIS A 26 9.21 3.53 -4.05
C HIS A 26 7.69 3.45 -3.97
N ALA A 27 7.03 4.49 -3.50
CA ALA A 27 5.57 4.55 -3.40
C ALA A 27 4.90 4.26 -4.74
N ALA A 28 5.47 4.74 -5.84
CA ALA A 28 4.97 4.44 -7.19
C ALA A 28 4.97 2.94 -7.50
N ARG A 29 5.93 2.19 -6.95
CA ARG A 29 6.02 0.73 -7.14
C ARG A 29 5.01 -0.05 -6.29
N MET A 30 4.54 0.54 -5.20
CA MET A 30 3.55 -0.08 -4.30
C MET A 30 2.12 0.19 -4.74
N LEU A 31 1.88 1.29 -5.45
CA LEU A 31 0.54 1.83 -5.63
C LEU A 31 -0.40 0.86 -6.35
N ALA A 32 0.02 0.27 -7.47
CA ALA A 32 -0.83 -0.60 -8.27
C ALA A 32 -1.32 -1.82 -7.48
N PHE A 33 -0.43 -2.45 -6.72
CA PHE A 33 -0.78 -3.60 -5.88
C PHE A 33 -1.82 -3.20 -4.83
N HIS A 34 -1.57 -2.12 -4.09
CA HIS A 34 -2.44 -1.71 -2.99
C HIS A 34 -3.81 -1.23 -3.49
N ARG A 35 -3.85 -0.53 -4.62
CA ARG A 35 -5.12 -0.11 -5.22
C ARG A 35 -6.00 -1.29 -5.59
N ARG A 36 -5.39 -2.38 -6.04
CA ARG A 36 -6.11 -3.57 -6.49
C ARG A 36 -6.52 -4.50 -5.35
N TYR A 37 -5.63 -4.73 -4.39
CA TYR A 37 -5.80 -5.80 -3.42
C TYR A 37 -6.21 -5.36 -2.02
N MET A 38 -6.12 -4.08 -1.69
CA MET A 38 -6.60 -3.56 -0.41
C MET A 38 -8.08 -3.22 -0.52
N SER A 39 -8.82 -3.41 0.58
CA SER A 39 -10.28 -3.27 0.60
C SER A 39 -10.75 -1.83 0.42
N GLY A 40 -10.08 -0.87 1.04
CA GLY A 40 -10.45 0.53 0.96
C GLY A 40 -9.71 1.37 1.98
N ASN A 41 -9.82 2.68 1.86
CA ASN A 41 -9.11 3.63 2.71
C ASN A 41 -9.49 3.49 4.19
N ARG A 42 -10.72 3.13 4.49
CA ARG A 42 -11.14 2.97 5.89
C ARG A 42 -10.28 1.96 6.63
N ALA A 43 -10.03 0.80 6.03
CA ALA A 43 -9.15 -0.21 6.61
C ALA A 43 -7.72 0.32 6.77
N CYS A 44 -7.23 1.04 5.76
CA CYS A 44 -5.89 1.63 5.79
C CYS A 44 -5.74 2.65 6.91
N ARG A 45 -6.73 3.53 7.08
CA ARG A 45 -6.72 4.54 8.15
C ARG A 45 -6.76 3.91 9.54
N LEU A 46 -7.58 2.89 9.72
CA LEU A 46 -7.67 2.19 11.00
C LEU A 46 -6.38 1.47 11.33
N TRP A 47 -5.76 0.84 10.34
CA TRP A 47 -4.45 0.23 10.52
C TRP A 47 -3.39 1.29 10.88
N ALA A 48 -3.37 2.41 10.17
CA ALA A 48 -2.41 3.48 10.42
C ALA A 48 -2.54 4.05 11.84
N ALA A 49 -3.78 4.25 12.30
CA ALA A 49 -4.04 4.72 13.66
C ALA A 49 -3.49 3.74 14.71
N MET A 50 -3.71 2.45 14.50
CA MET A 50 -3.17 1.40 15.38
C MET A 50 -1.64 1.39 15.33
N ALA A 51 -1.06 1.42 14.14
CA ALA A 51 0.40 1.38 13.97
C ALA A 51 1.09 2.56 14.66
N ARG A 52 0.47 3.74 14.66
CA ARG A 52 1.03 4.93 15.33
C ARG A 52 1.10 4.81 16.85
N THR A 53 0.36 3.88 17.44
CA THR A 53 0.44 3.62 18.88
C THR A 53 1.64 2.73 19.25
N LEU A 54 2.30 2.13 18.27
CA LEU A 54 3.41 1.21 18.45
C LEU A 54 4.74 1.93 18.20
N ASP A 55 5.77 1.54 18.94
CA ASP A 55 7.13 2.03 18.71
C ASP A 55 7.80 1.18 17.62
N ILE A 56 7.54 1.51 16.37
CA ILE A 56 8.02 0.74 15.22
C ILE A 56 9.27 1.42 14.64
N GLU A 57 10.36 0.67 14.57
CA GLU A 57 11.60 1.13 13.97
C GLU A 57 11.86 0.50 12.59
N TRP A 58 11.14 -0.58 12.27
CA TRP A 58 11.36 -1.32 11.03
C TRP A 58 10.08 -2.02 10.61
N ILE A 59 9.67 -1.78 9.36
CA ILE A 59 8.54 -2.49 8.74
C ILE A 59 9.08 -3.38 7.63
N VAL A 60 8.79 -4.66 7.72
CA VAL A 60 9.28 -5.67 6.79
C VAL A 60 8.09 -6.33 6.10
N PRO A 61 7.76 -5.92 4.86
CA PRO A 61 6.71 -6.56 4.08
C PRO A 61 7.17 -7.93 3.58
N GLN A 62 6.22 -8.79 3.26
CA GLN A 62 6.50 -10.12 2.74
C GLN A 62 7.12 -10.05 1.34
N HIS A 63 6.70 -9.10 0.53
CA HIS A 63 7.19 -8.92 -0.85
C HIS A 63 7.70 -7.49 -1.03
N GLY A 64 8.97 -7.35 -1.29
CA GLY A 64 9.61 -6.07 -1.53
C GLY A 64 10.56 -5.64 -0.41
N PRO A 65 11.28 -4.52 -0.62
CA PRO A 65 12.24 -4.03 0.35
C PRO A 65 11.56 -3.49 1.61
N SER A 66 12.31 -3.43 2.69
CA SER A 66 11.84 -3.00 4.00
C SER A 66 11.96 -1.49 4.20
N PHE A 67 11.22 -0.99 5.20
CA PHE A 67 11.22 0.40 5.62
C PHE A 67 11.92 0.48 6.99
N ARG A 68 13.13 0.99 7.02
CA ARG A 68 13.93 1.04 8.23
C ARG A 68 14.11 2.46 8.73
N GLY A 69 14.02 2.61 10.06
CA GLY A 69 14.13 3.89 10.74
C GLY A 69 12.78 4.55 10.96
N ARG A 70 12.67 5.32 12.04
CA ARG A 70 11.40 5.92 12.45
C ARG A 70 10.85 6.90 11.42
N GLU A 71 11.71 7.65 10.75
CA GLU A 71 11.27 8.58 9.71
C GLU A 71 10.68 7.83 8.52
N MET A 72 11.34 6.79 8.04
CA MET A 72 10.84 5.99 6.91
C MET A 72 9.56 5.25 7.29
N VAL A 73 9.48 4.72 8.50
CA VAL A 73 8.28 4.09 9.03
C VAL A 73 7.12 5.09 9.08
N ALA A 74 7.35 6.30 9.55
CA ALA A 74 6.33 7.35 9.60
C ALA A 74 5.83 7.71 8.19
N ARG A 75 6.70 7.81 7.22
CA ARG A 75 6.33 8.07 5.81
C ARG A 75 5.45 6.94 5.26
N PHE A 76 5.79 5.70 5.56
CA PHE A 76 4.99 4.56 5.13
C PHE A 76 3.60 4.58 5.77
N ILE A 77 3.52 4.80 7.07
CA ILE A 77 2.24 4.86 7.78
C ILE A 77 1.37 6.00 7.23
N ASN A 78 1.95 7.16 6.97
CA ASN A 78 1.22 8.28 6.37
C ASN A 78 0.72 7.95 4.96
N TRP A 79 1.52 7.25 4.18
CA TRP A 79 1.11 6.83 2.85
C TRP A 79 -0.08 5.88 2.90
N VAL A 80 -0.06 4.90 3.81
CA VAL A 80 -1.19 3.98 4.02
C VAL A 80 -2.44 4.74 4.47
N ASP A 81 -2.29 5.68 5.39
CA ASP A 81 -3.40 6.49 5.91
C ASP A 81 -4.13 7.26 4.80
N GLN A 82 -3.42 7.75 3.81
CA GLN A 82 -3.95 8.56 2.72
C GLN A 82 -4.36 7.74 1.48
N LEU A 83 -4.10 6.44 1.50
CA LEU A 83 -4.25 5.59 0.31
C LEU A 83 -5.71 5.47 -0.11
N GLN A 84 -5.97 5.73 -1.39
CA GLN A 84 -7.25 5.46 -2.03
C GLN A 84 -7.12 4.15 -2.80
N CYS A 85 -7.92 3.15 -2.45
CA CYS A 85 -7.75 1.80 -2.98
C CYS A 85 -9.06 1.01 -2.92
N GLY A 86 -9.11 -0.10 -3.64
CA GLY A 86 -10.26 -1.01 -3.58
C GLY A 86 -11.59 -0.32 -3.84
N LEU A 87 -12.49 -0.39 -2.87
CA LEU A 87 -13.83 0.17 -2.97
C LEU A 87 -13.85 1.68 -3.16
N ASP A 88 -12.82 2.41 -2.72
CA ASP A 88 -12.73 3.86 -2.93
C ASP A 88 -12.70 4.24 -4.41
N LEU A 89 -12.24 3.33 -5.27
CA LEU A 89 -12.04 3.56 -6.69
C LEU A 89 -13.23 3.13 -7.55
N ILE A 90 -14.26 2.58 -6.92
CA ILE A 90 -15.43 2.04 -7.59
C ILE A 90 -16.58 3.04 -7.50
N ASP A 91 -17.22 3.32 -8.61
CA ASP A 91 -18.41 4.16 -8.68
C ASP A 91 -19.49 3.52 -9.56
N ALA A 92 -20.60 4.22 -9.78
CA ALA A 92 -21.72 3.74 -10.57
C ALA A 92 -21.32 3.35 -12.00
N ASN A 93 -20.30 3.97 -12.56
CA ASN A 93 -19.85 3.69 -13.92
C ASN A 93 -19.27 2.28 -14.07
N HIS A 94 -18.75 1.70 -12.98
CA HIS A 94 -18.23 0.33 -12.98
C HIS A 94 -19.34 -0.72 -13.06
N TYR A 95 -20.56 -0.35 -12.77
CA TYR A 95 -21.73 -1.24 -12.76
C TYR A 95 -22.73 -0.91 -13.85
N ARG A 96 -22.29 -0.21 -14.87
CA ARG A 96 -23.12 0.14 -16.01
C ARG A 96 -23.25 -1.06 -16.96
N VAL A 97 -24.46 -1.32 -17.45
CA VAL A 97 -24.68 -2.36 -18.48
C VAL A 97 -24.06 -1.87 -19.79
N PRO A 98 -23.15 -2.66 -20.39
CA PRO A 98 -22.56 -2.27 -21.68
C PRO A 98 -23.57 -2.37 -22.80
N THR A 99 -23.94 -1.26 -23.41
CA THR A 99 -24.94 -1.23 -24.48
C THR A 99 -24.47 -1.97 -25.74
N GLN A 100 -23.17 -1.97 -26.00
CA GLN A 100 -22.59 -2.63 -27.19
C GLN A 100 -22.71 -4.15 -27.15
N ILE A 101 -22.81 -4.74 -25.97
CA ILE A 101 -22.94 -6.18 -25.79
C ILE A 101 -24.36 -6.66 -26.02
N MET A 102 -25.32 -5.77 -25.98
CA MET A 102 -26.74 -6.06 -26.08
C MET A 102 -27.23 -6.34 -27.51
N ARG A 103 -26.35 -6.40 -28.46
CA ARG A 103 -26.70 -6.65 -29.86
C ARG A 103 -26.63 -8.11 -30.24
#